data_7ceadbf3d15a668ae063d299508e855c
#
_entry.id   7ceadbf3d15a668ae063d299508e855c
#
_cell.length_a   1.000
_cell.length_b   1.000
_cell.length_c   1.000
_cell.angle_alpha   90.00
_cell.angle_beta   90.00
_cell.angle_gamma   90.00
#
_symmetry.space_group_name_H-M   'P 1'
#
loop_
_entity.id
_entity.type
_entity.pdbx_description
1 polymer ?
#
loop_
_entity_poly.entity_id
_entity_poly.type
_entity_poly.pdbx_seq_one_letter_code
_entity_poly.pdbx_strand_id
1 'polypeptide(L)'
;MLLTLIELPFAELHLLWLLLLLALGFFALTSGGDILTSGAAAVSVNFKIDPIVVGLTVVSIATSLPEMATSFIAARDSPGIALGNILGSNIANIALILGIAAVIAPLKIKPRLISLEVPILIGMTVIFSLFAMGGGFRRVEGLILLTLMVVYLIHVVRGAKVKGSNELPIEGIHEIARKTTKIAAFFILIGGTLLILGAELLVGASVEMAMRMGASELFVGLTIVAIGTSLPELAASVAAVRAGHGDMCVGNIVGSNIFNMLLVGGGVSAFLGIEVRDELLLVEFPALILLSGLLLWFFRSGHVVSRREGVYLLFLYFGILSFSALSQFGYFF
;
A
#
# COMPACT_ATOMS: atom_id res chain seq x y z
N MET A 1 2.46 -1.78 -23.06
CA MET A 1 1.38 -0.78 -22.93
C MET A 1 1.19 -0.55 -21.45
N LEU A 2 1.68 0.58 -20.93
CA LEU A 2 1.60 0.92 -19.52
C LEU A 2 0.13 1.10 -19.13
N LEU A 3 -0.25 0.41 -18.05
CA LEU A 3 -1.61 0.33 -17.50
C LEU A 3 -1.99 1.65 -16.85
N THR A 4 -2.48 2.58 -17.62
CA THR A 4 -3.08 3.82 -17.13
C THR A 4 -4.60 3.68 -17.18
N LEU A 5 -5.29 4.02 -16.09
CA LEU A 5 -6.76 4.14 -16.06
C LEU A 5 -7.23 5.29 -16.97
N ILE A 6 -6.32 6.24 -17.26
CA ILE A 6 -6.53 7.37 -18.17
C ILE A 6 -5.56 7.21 -19.34
N GLU A 7 -6.07 6.99 -20.53
CA GLU A 7 -5.28 6.98 -21.77
C GLU A 7 -4.89 8.42 -22.16
N LEU A 8 -3.94 9.00 -21.42
CA LEU A 8 -3.35 10.28 -21.84
C LEU A 8 -2.21 10.02 -22.82
N PRO A 9 -2.14 10.78 -23.93
CA PRO A 9 -1.09 10.63 -24.93
C PRO A 9 0.24 11.26 -24.48
N PHE A 10 0.81 10.74 -23.37
CA PHE A 10 2.05 11.29 -22.78
C PHE A 10 3.19 11.40 -23.82
N ALA A 11 3.29 10.44 -24.75
CA ALA A 11 4.32 10.41 -25.77
C ALA A 11 4.24 11.59 -26.77
N GLU A 12 3.05 12.16 -26.97
CA GLU A 12 2.83 13.29 -27.88
C GLU A 12 2.98 14.65 -27.20
N LEU A 13 3.09 14.69 -25.84
CA LEU A 13 3.13 15.92 -25.10
C LEU A 13 4.50 16.58 -25.15
N HIS A 14 4.53 17.91 -25.29
CA HIS A 14 5.74 18.68 -25.14
C HIS A 14 6.28 18.63 -23.70
N LEU A 15 7.58 18.76 -23.49
CA LEU A 15 8.24 18.66 -22.17
C LEU A 15 7.58 19.55 -21.11
N LEU A 16 7.15 20.75 -21.46
CA LEU A 16 6.47 21.66 -20.53
C LEU A 16 5.15 21.08 -19.99
N TRP A 17 4.39 20.35 -20.81
CA TRP A 17 3.17 19.69 -20.36
C TRP A 17 3.49 18.51 -19.43
N LEU A 18 4.54 17.75 -19.69
CA LEU A 18 4.97 16.66 -18.80
C LEU A 18 5.39 17.23 -17.43
N LEU A 19 6.15 18.33 -17.40
CA LEU A 19 6.50 19.01 -16.14
C LEU A 19 5.27 19.53 -15.39
N LEU A 20 4.28 20.07 -16.12
CA LEU A 20 3.02 20.51 -15.52
C LEU A 20 2.24 19.30 -14.94
N LEU A 21 2.17 18.18 -15.65
CA LEU A 21 1.51 16.97 -15.18
C LEU A 21 2.21 16.37 -13.96
N LEU A 22 3.55 16.40 -13.89
CA LEU A 22 4.30 16.04 -12.70
C LEU A 22 3.91 16.91 -11.51
N ALA A 23 3.87 18.24 -11.69
CA ALA A 23 3.51 19.18 -10.63
C ALA A 23 2.06 18.97 -10.18
N LEU A 24 1.13 18.80 -11.11
CA LEU A 24 -0.28 18.51 -10.83
C LEU A 24 -0.46 17.17 -10.13
N GLY A 25 0.25 16.12 -10.57
CA GLY A 25 0.24 14.80 -9.95
C GLY A 25 0.74 14.86 -8.50
N PHE A 26 1.86 15.56 -8.26
CA PHE A 26 2.38 15.76 -6.91
C PHE A 26 1.41 16.56 -6.02
N PHE A 27 0.81 17.63 -6.55
CA PHE A 27 -0.19 18.41 -5.84
C PHE A 27 -1.44 17.59 -5.51
N ALA A 28 -1.94 16.79 -6.48
CA ALA A 28 -3.10 15.93 -6.28
C ALA A 28 -2.83 14.84 -5.24
N LEU A 29 -1.63 14.21 -5.26
CA LEU A 29 -1.23 13.23 -4.25
C LEU A 29 -1.18 13.82 -2.84
N THR A 30 -0.52 14.97 -2.67
CA THR A 30 -0.39 15.61 -1.36
C THR A 30 -1.75 16.08 -0.84
N SER A 31 -2.53 16.78 -1.66
CA SER A 31 -3.87 17.26 -1.29
C SER A 31 -4.84 16.10 -1.06
N GLY A 32 -4.76 15.06 -1.90
CA GLY A 32 -5.58 13.85 -1.78
C GLY A 32 -5.31 13.11 -0.47
N GLY A 33 -4.04 12.97 -0.08
CA GLY A 33 -3.63 12.39 1.18
C GLY A 33 -4.17 13.15 2.39
N ASP A 34 -4.05 14.49 2.39
CA ASP A 34 -4.55 15.35 3.46
C ASP A 34 -6.08 15.28 3.57
N ILE A 35 -6.81 15.31 2.44
CA ILE A 35 -8.26 15.22 2.39
C ILE A 35 -8.74 13.85 2.86
N LEU A 36 -8.14 12.76 2.37
CA LEU A 36 -8.46 11.38 2.77
C LEU A 36 -8.26 11.19 4.28
N THR A 37 -7.09 11.59 4.80
CA THR A 37 -6.76 11.50 6.23
C THR A 37 -7.74 12.28 7.09
N SER A 38 -8.13 13.49 6.66
CA SER A 38 -9.11 14.32 7.35
C SER A 38 -10.49 13.66 7.36
N GLY A 39 -10.92 13.06 6.26
CA GLY A 39 -12.17 12.29 6.17
C GLY A 39 -12.15 11.06 7.06
N ALA A 40 -11.05 10.31 7.05
CA ALA A 40 -10.84 9.12 7.87
C ALA A 40 -10.84 9.46 9.37
N ALA A 41 -10.17 10.55 9.77
CA ALA A 41 -10.20 11.04 11.15
C ALA A 41 -11.62 11.43 11.60
N ALA A 42 -12.39 12.09 10.72
CA ALA A 42 -13.79 12.42 11.02
C ALA A 42 -14.67 11.18 11.18
N VAL A 43 -14.46 10.13 10.38
CA VAL A 43 -15.14 8.83 10.56
C VAL A 43 -14.80 8.21 11.91
N SER A 44 -13.52 8.21 12.29
CA SER A 44 -13.05 7.71 13.59
C SER A 44 -13.80 8.38 14.75
N VAL A 45 -13.91 9.73 14.72
CA VAL A 45 -14.59 10.51 15.75
C VAL A 45 -16.11 10.26 15.75
N ASN A 46 -16.75 10.36 14.59
CA ASN A 46 -18.20 10.26 14.45
C ASN A 46 -18.75 8.90 14.89
N PHE A 47 -18.01 7.83 14.60
CA PHE A 47 -18.41 6.46 14.94
C PHE A 47 -17.77 5.93 16.22
N LYS A 48 -16.92 6.73 16.90
CA LYS A 48 -16.13 6.32 18.08
C LYS A 48 -15.32 5.05 17.80
N ILE A 49 -14.68 5.01 16.64
CA ILE A 49 -13.82 3.92 16.18
C ILE A 49 -12.37 4.32 16.39
N ASP A 50 -11.52 3.39 16.79
CA ASP A 50 -10.08 3.64 16.92
C ASP A 50 -9.49 4.04 15.55
N PRO A 51 -8.71 5.13 15.45
CA PRO A 51 -8.06 5.55 14.20
C PRO A 51 -7.29 4.45 13.48
N ILE A 52 -6.69 3.53 14.24
CA ILE A 52 -6.00 2.38 13.66
C ILE A 52 -6.94 1.50 12.83
N VAL A 53 -8.18 1.30 13.27
CA VAL A 53 -9.18 0.49 12.56
C VAL A 53 -9.59 1.18 11.27
N VAL A 54 -9.71 2.50 11.29
CA VAL A 54 -10.00 3.29 10.07
C VAL A 54 -8.83 3.18 9.08
N GLY A 55 -7.60 3.23 9.58
CA GLY A 55 -6.39 2.96 8.79
C GLY A 55 -6.41 1.55 8.18
N LEU A 56 -6.63 0.51 9.00
CA LEU A 56 -6.72 -0.89 8.60
C LEU A 56 -7.85 -1.20 7.60
N THR A 57 -8.81 -0.32 7.41
CA THR A 57 -9.99 -0.58 6.57
C THR A 57 -10.18 0.50 5.51
N VAL A 58 -10.77 1.63 5.90
CA VAL A 58 -11.22 2.69 4.98
C VAL A 58 -10.05 3.25 4.17
N VAL A 59 -8.94 3.59 4.84
CA VAL A 59 -7.76 4.16 4.16
C VAL A 59 -7.12 3.11 3.28
N SER A 60 -6.87 1.90 3.81
CA SER A 60 -6.26 0.80 3.04
C SER A 60 -7.08 0.41 1.81
N ILE A 61 -8.42 0.32 1.92
CA ILE A 61 -9.27 0.03 0.75
C ILE A 61 -9.12 1.14 -0.29
N ALA A 62 -9.21 2.41 0.13
CA ALA A 62 -9.18 3.53 -0.79
C ALA A 62 -7.84 3.63 -1.54
N THR A 63 -6.74 3.32 -0.87
CA THR A 63 -5.39 3.42 -1.46
C THR A 63 -5.02 2.18 -2.28
N SER A 64 -5.51 0.97 -1.94
CA SER A 64 -5.23 -0.26 -2.68
C SER A 64 -6.16 -0.51 -3.89
N LEU A 65 -7.08 0.39 -4.20
CA LEU A 65 -7.90 0.29 -5.42
C LEU A 65 -7.07 0.36 -6.72
N PRO A 66 -6.05 1.24 -6.84
CA PRO A 66 -5.17 1.24 -8.01
C PRO A 66 -4.44 -0.08 -8.21
N GLU A 67 -3.87 -0.65 -7.14
CA GLU A 67 -3.21 -1.95 -7.17
C GLU A 67 -4.15 -3.05 -7.67
N MET A 68 -5.40 -3.01 -7.22
CA MET A 68 -6.42 -3.96 -7.66
C MET A 68 -6.68 -3.81 -9.16
N ALA A 69 -6.93 -2.59 -9.64
CA ALA A 69 -7.19 -2.32 -11.05
C ALA A 69 -5.99 -2.74 -11.91
N THR A 70 -4.77 -2.33 -11.53
CA THR A 70 -3.53 -2.64 -12.24
C THR A 70 -3.29 -4.14 -12.28
N SER A 71 -3.46 -4.86 -11.15
CA SER A 71 -3.25 -6.31 -11.08
C SER A 71 -4.28 -7.07 -11.91
N PHE A 72 -5.56 -6.65 -11.94
CA PHE A 72 -6.59 -7.27 -12.78
C PHE A 72 -6.31 -7.10 -14.27
N ILE A 73 -5.85 -5.92 -14.70
CA ILE A 73 -5.51 -5.67 -16.10
C ILE A 73 -4.25 -6.45 -16.48
N ALA A 74 -3.21 -6.39 -15.63
CA ALA A 74 -1.96 -7.11 -15.88
C ALA A 74 -2.16 -8.62 -15.96
N ALA A 75 -3.02 -9.19 -15.13
CA ALA A 75 -3.25 -10.63 -15.09
C ALA A 75 -3.85 -11.21 -16.38
N ARG A 76 -4.50 -10.39 -17.21
CA ARG A 76 -5.02 -10.84 -18.52
C ARG A 76 -3.92 -11.15 -19.52
N ASP A 77 -2.88 -10.33 -19.53
CA ASP A 77 -1.81 -10.41 -20.55
C ASP A 77 -0.54 -11.04 -19.97
N SER A 78 -0.28 -10.82 -18.67
CA SER A 78 0.95 -11.24 -18.00
C SER A 78 0.71 -11.50 -16.50
N PRO A 79 0.21 -12.71 -16.12
CA PRO A 79 -0.09 -13.05 -14.72
C PRO A 79 1.08 -12.84 -13.76
N GLY A 80 2.31 -13.05 -14.21
CA GLY A 80 3.52 -12.81 -13.42
C GLY A 80 3.72 -11.34 -13.04
N ILE A 81 3.28 -10.39 -13.90
CA ILE A 81 3.32 -8.96 -13.56
C ILE A 81 2.31 -8.63 -12.47
N ALA A 82 1.12 -9.23 -12.51
CA ALA A 82 0.11 -9.03 -11.46
C ALA A 82 0.61 -9.49 -10.09
N LEU A 83 1.26 -10.66 -10.02
CA LEU A 83 1.84 -11.17 -8.78
C LEU A 83 3.03 -10.33 -8.33
N GLY A 84 3.89 -9.92 -9.25
CA GLY A 84 4.99 -8.99 -8.98
C GLY A 84 4.50 -7.66 -8.39
N ASN A 85 3.40 -7.10 -8.93
CA ASN A 85 2.78 -5.90 -8.38
C ASN A 85 2.27 -6.12 -6.94
N ILE A 86 1.57 -7.24 -6.67
CA ILE A 86 1.07 -7.57 -5.32
C ILE A 86 2.22 -7.71 -4.33
N LEU A 87 3.26 -8.48 -4.66
CA LEU A 87 4.41 -8.69 -3.77
C LEU A 87 5.24 -7.42 -3.61
N GLY A 88 5.50 -6.71 -4.71
CA GLY A 88 6.26 -5.46 -4.72
C GLY A 88 5.61 -4.37 -3.88
N SER A 89 4.28 -4.18 -3.99
CA SER A 89 3.53 -3.23 -3.16
C SER A 89 3.58 -3.60 -1.68
N ASN A 90 3.50 -4.89 -1.35
CA ASN A 90 3.61 -5.35 0.05
C ASN A 90 5.01 -5.09 0.63
N ILE A 91 6.06 -5.36 -0.13
CA ILE A 91 7.45 -5.05 0.26
C ILE A 91 7.63 -3.54 0.40
N ALA A 92 7.12 -2.74 -0.56
CA ALA A 92 7.18 -1.29 -0.51
C ALA A 92 6.43 -0.73 0.70
N ASN A 93 5.26 -1.23 1.02
CA ASN A 93 4.48 -0.79 2.19
C ASN A 93 5.26 -0.99 3.49
N ILE A 94 5.86 -2.17 3.71
CA ILE A 94 6.59 -2.47 4.95
C ILE A 94 7.95 -1.76 4.97
N ALA A 95 8.70 -1.78 3.88
CA ALA A 95 10.08 -1.33 3.92
C ALA A 95 10.25 0.14 3.49
N LEU A 96 9.57 0.58 2.42
CA LEU A 96 9.68 1.96 1.92
C LEU A 96 8.75 2.90 2.68
N ILE A 97 7.44 2.62 2.72
CA ILE A 97 6.44 3.55 3.25
C ILE A 97 6.54 3.68 4.76
N LEU A 98 6.59 2.56 5.50
CA LEU A 98 6.82 2.61 6.95
C LEU A 98 8.19 3.22 7.27
N GLY A 99 9.22 2.91 6.47
CA GLY A 99 10.55 3.50 6.61
C GLY A 99 10.50 5.02 6.50
N ILE A 100 9.90 5.58 5.44
CA ILE A 100 9.74 7.03 5.26
C ILE A 100 8.90 7.63 6.39
N ALA A 101 7.77 7.01 6.74
CA ALA A 101 6.89 7.49 7.79
C ALA A 101 7.61 7.58 9.15
N ALA A 102 8.40 6.56 9.52
CA ALA A 102 9.18 6.53 10.75
C ALA A 102 10.33 7.53 10.77
N VAL A 103 10.94 7.83 9.62
CA VAL A 103 11.97 8.89 9.49
C VAL A 103 11.36 10.28 9.69
N ILE A 104 10.13 10.51 9.18
CA ILE A 104 9.42 11.79 9.38
C ILE A 104 9.12 11.97 10.89
N ALA A 105 8.47 10.99 11.51
CA ALA A 105 8.21 10.99 12.94
C ALA A 105 8.23 9.56 13.52
N PRO A 106 8.80 9.34 14.72
CA PRO A 106 8.70 8.05 15.40
C PRO A 106 7.25 7.62 15.59
N LEU A 107 6.94 6.38 15.24
CA LEU A 107 5.57 5.86 15.22
C LEU A 107 5.31 5.04 16.47
N LYS A 108 4.39 5.49 17.31
CA LYS A 108 3.94 4.73 18.49
C LYS A 108 3.07 3.55 18.04
N ILE A 109 3.37 2.36 18.57
CA ILE A 109 2.71 1.12 18.20
C ILE A 109 1.72 0.71 19.28
N LYS A 110 0.45 0.60 18.89
CA LYS A 110 -0.59 0.12 19.80
C LYS A 110 -0.46 -1.39 20.05
N PRO A 111 -0.78 -1.87 21.26
CA PRO A 111 -0.73 -3.30 21.60
C PRO A 111 -1.51 -4.19 20.66
N ARG A 112 -2.63 -3.71 20.10
CA ARG A 112 -3.45 -4.43 19.12
C ARG A 112 -2.66 -4.84 17.88
N LEU A 113 -1.81 -3.97 17.35
CA LEU A 113 -0.96 -4.29 16.19
C LEU A 113 -0.01 -5.47 16.49
N ILE A 114 0.58 -5.45 17.67
CA ILE A 114 1.57 -6.46 18.09
C ILE A 114 0.92 -7.81 18.37
N SER A 115 -0.25 -7.78 19.05
CA SER A 115 -0.90 -9.00 19.53
C SER A 115 -1.84 -9.64 18.52
N LEU A 116 -2.29 -8.89 17.51
CA LEU A 116 -3.34 -9.35 16.62
C LEU A 116 -3.03 -9.08 15.14
N GLU A 117 -2.90 -7.81 14.73
CA GLU A 117 -2.91 -7.45 13.31
C GLU A 117 -1.65 -7.92 12.57
N VAL A 118 -0.46 -7.72 13.16
CA VAL A 118 0.80 -8.20 12.54
C VAL A 118 0.94 -9.72 12.58
N PRO A 119 0.57 -10.44 13.64
CA PRO A 119 0.44 -11.90 13.60
C PRO A 119 -0.52 -12.39 12.51
N ILE A 120 -1.66 -11.73 12.29
CA ILE A 120 -2.56 -12.04 11.17
C ILE A 120 -1.86 -11.79 9.83
N LEU A 121 -1.22 -10.64 9.65
CA LEU A 121 -0.43 -10.34 8.45
C LEU A 121 0.60 -11.44 8.16
N ILE A 122 1.39 -11.85 9.15
CA ILE A 122 2.37 -12.95 9.01
C ILE A 122 1.68 -14.25 8.60
N GLY A 123 0.58 -14.61 9.28
CA GLY A 123 -0.20 -15.81 8.96
C GLY A 123 -0.71 -15.78 7.51
N MET A 124 -1.23 -14.63 7.04
CA MET A 124 -1.69 -14.45 5.66
C MET A 124 -0.53 -14.49 4.66
N THR A 125 0.61 -13.90 5.00
CA THR A 125 1.83 -13.98 4.18
C THR A 125 2.28 -15.43 4.00
N VAL A 126 2.27 -16.22 5.08
CA VAL A 126 2.62 -17.66 5.02
C VAL A 126 1.62 -18.43 4.17
N ILE A 127 0.30 -18.24 4.38
CA ILE A 127 -0.73 -18.90 3.58
C ILE A 127 -0.59 -18.56 2.10
N PHE A 128 -0.39 -17.28 1.79
CA PHE A 128 -0.19 -16.80 0.42
C PHE A 128 1.06 -17.43 -0.21
N SER A 129 2.15 -17.52 0.53
CA SER A 129 3.39 -18.18 0.08
C SER A 129 3.20 -19.69 -0.14
N LEU A 130 2.48 -20.38 0.74
CA LEU A 130 2.18 -21.82 0.58
C LEU A 130 1.34 -22.09 -0.68
N PHE A 131 0.37 -21.25 -0.99
CA PHE A 131 -0.40 -21.37 -2.24
C PHE A 131 0.49 -21.16 -3.46
N ALA A 132 1.41 -20.19 -3.43
CA ALA A 132 2.37 -19.95 -4.48
C ALA A 132 3.29 -21.17 -4.74
N MET A 133 3.77 -21.83 -3.68
CA MET A 133 4.59 -23.06 -3.79
C MET A 133 3.84 -24.24 -4.42
N GLY A 134 2.52 -24.21 -4.44
CA GLY A 134 1.68 -25.21 -5.13
C GLY A 134 1.66 -25.09 -6.66
N GLY A 135 2.49 -24.21 -7.25
CA GLY A 135 2.59 -23.99 -8.71
C GLY A 135 1.68 -22.88 -9.22
N GLY A 136 0.99 -22.15 -8.33
CA GLY A 136 0.18 -21.00 -8.70
C GLY A 136 -1.11 -20.87 -7.92
N PHE A 137 -1.80 -19.78 -8.13
CA PHE A 137 -3.08 -19.50 -7.51
C PHE A 137 -4.20 -19.86 -8.49
N ARG A 138 -4.94 -20.91 -8.18
CA ARG A 138 -6.14 -21.31 -8.91
C ARG A 138 -7.37 -20.62 -8.34
N ARG A 139 -8.51 -20.80 -8.96
CA ARG A 139 -9.79 -20.24 -8.50
C ARG A 139 -10.15 -20.61 -7.05
N VAL A 140 -9.80 -21.82 -6.62
CA VAL A 140 -10.10 -22.29 -5.26
C VAL A 140 -9.30 -21.51 -4.22
N GLU A 141 -7.98 -21.35 -4.42
CA GLU A 141 -7.11 -20.55 -3.56
C GLU A 141 -7.58 -19.09 -3.54
N GLY A 142 -7.97 -18.53 -4.70
CA GLY A 142 -8.56 -17.20 -4.79
C GLY A 142 -9.83 -17.03 -3.94
N LEU A 143 -10.77 -17.99 -4.02
CA LEU A 143 -11.99 -17.97 -3.21
C LEU A 143 -11.71 -18.13 -1.71
N ILE A 144 -10.71 -18.94 -1.34
CA ILE A 144 -10.26 -19.05 0.06
C ILE A 144 -9.73 -17.69 0.55
N LEU A 145 -8.86 -17.03 -0.22
CA LEU A 145 -8.31 -15.71 0.14
C LEU A 145 -9.42 -14.66 0.28
N LEU A 146 -10.39 -14.61 -0.64
CA LEU A 146 -11.55 -13.71 -0.53
C LEU A 146 -12.41 -14.03 0.69
N THR A 147 -12.58 -15.30 1.05
CA THR A 147 -13.29 -15.70 2.26
C THR A 147 -12.55 -15.23 3.51
N LEU A 148 -11.22 -15.43 3.55
CA LEU A 148 -10.37 -14.92 4.63
C LEU A 148 -10.43 -13.38 4.74
N MET A 149 -10.56 -12.69 3.61
CA MET A 149 -10.77 -11.23 3.60
C MET A 149 -12.07 -10.83 4.30
N VAL A 150 -13.18 -11.52 3.99
CA VAL A 150 -14.46 -11.24 4.63
C VAL A 150 -14.39 -11.53 6.14
N VAL A 151 -13.78 -12.65 6.53
CA VAL A 151 -13.57 -12.99 7.95
C VAL A 151 -12.73 -11.95 8.65
N TYR A 152 -11.64 -11.50 8.02
CA TYR A 152 -10.78 -10.45 8.55
C TYR A 152 -11.54 -9.13 8.75
N LEU A 153 -12.29 -8.68 7.74
CA LEU A 153 -13.10 -7.46 7.85
C LEU A 153 -14.12 -7.54 8.99
N ILE A 154 -14.85 -8.67 9.09
CA ILE A 154 -15.80 -8.89 10.18
C ILE A 154 -15.08 -8.80 11.54
N HIS A 155 -13.90 -9.42 11.65
CA HIS A 155 -13.10 -9.40 12.86
C HIS A 155 -12.66 -7.98 13.24
N VAL A 156 -12.11 -7.23 12.29
CA VAL A 156 -11.65 -5.85 12.50
C VAL A 156 -12.80 -4.93 12.91
N VAL A 157 -13.95 -5.02 12.22
CA VAL A 157 -15.13 -4.19 12.51
C VAL A 157 -15.76 -4.53 13.87
N ARG A 158 -15.84 -5.82 14.23
CA ARG A 158 -16.34 -6.24 15.57
C ARG A 158 -15.44 -5.73 16.69
N GLY A 159 -14.13 -5.66 16.47
CA GLY A 159 -13.16 -5.13 17.43
C GLY A 159 -12.98 -3.60 17.39
N ALA A 160 -13.77 -2.89 16.57
CA ALA A 160 -13.53 -1.47 16.25
C ALA A 160 -13.90 -0.49 17.38
N LYS A 161 -14.85 -0.85 18.28
CA LYS A 161 -15.31 0.07 19.31
C LYS A 161 -14.26 0.27 20.39
N VAL A 162 -13.95 1.52 20.69
CA VAL A 162 -13.10 1.89 21.82
C VAL A 162 -13.79 1.47 23.13
N LYS A 163 -13.20 0.48 23.82
CA LYS A 163 -13.66 0.11 25.16
C LYS A 163 -13.22 1.19 26.15
N GLY A 164 -14.15 2.02 26.59
CA GLY A 164 -14.06 2.70 27.90
C GLY A 164 -13.14 3.91 28.01
N SER A 165 -12.92 4.73 27.00
CA SER A 165 -12.28 6.03 27.19
C SER A 165 -13.19 7.17 26.71
N ASN A 166 -13.53 8.07 27.65
CA ASN A 166 -14.08 9.40 27.35
C ASN A 166 -13.04 10.33 26.72
N GLU A 167 -11.86 9.82 26.44
CA GLU A 167 -10.72 10.53 25.89
C GLU A 167 -10.25 9.80 24.62
N LEU A 168 -10.86 10.18 23.49
CA LEU A 168 -10.07 10.18 22.27
C LEU A 168 -9.08 11.34 22.46
N PRO A 169 -7.76 11.13 22.51
CA PRO A 169 -6.80 12.22 22.55
C PRO A 169 -6.81 12.89 21.19
N ILE A 170 -7.69 13.88 21.06
CA ILE A 170 -7.91 14.65 19.85
C ILE A 170 -7.27 16.01 20.05
N GLU A 171 -5.99 16.02 20.43
CA GLU A 171 -5.16 17.21 20.25
C GLU A 171 -4.86 17.32 18.77
N GLY A 172 -5.43 18.33 18.11
CA GLY A 172 -5.13 18.68 16.73
C GLY A 172 -6.16 18.28 15.67
N ILE A 173 -7.34 17.78 16.01
CA ILE A 173 -8.41 17.63 15.02
C ILE A 173 -8.89 19.02 14.64
N HIS A 174 -8.47 19.47 13.44
CA HIS A 174 -9.02 20.61 12.75
C HIS A 174 -10.55 20.56 12.74
N GLU A 175 -11.23 21.71 12.63
CA GLU A 175 -12.69 21.88 12.53
C GLU A 175 -13.41 20.86 11.62
N ILE A 176 -12.67 20.21 10.73
CA ILE A 176 -13.12 19.18 9.80
C ILE A 176 -13.61 17.89 10.50
N ALA A 177 -13.00 17.51 11.62
CA ALA A 177 -13.40 16.31 12.38
C ALA A 177 -14.79 16.43 13.06
N ARG A 178 -15.31 17.63 13.19
CA ARG A 178 -16.69 17.88 13.67
C ARG A 178 -17.75 17.82 12.54
N LYS A 179 -17.36 17.52 11.29
CA LYS A 179 -18.28 17.50 10.15
C LYS A 179 -19.16 16.26 10.18
N THR A 180 -20.35 16.38 9.55
CA THR A 180 -21.30 15.28 9.46
C THR A 180 -20.68 14.08 8.73
N THR A 181 -21.15 12.87 9.01
CA THR A 181 -20.71 11.61 8.36
C THR A 181 -20.74 11.69 6.83
N LYS A 182 -21.71 12.42 6.25
CA LYS A 182 -21.79 12.63 4.80
C LYS A 182 -20.59 13.41 4.25
N ILE A 183 -20.15 14.44 4.97
CA ILE A 183 -18.99 15.24 4.57
C ILE A 183 -17.70 14.41 4.74
N ALA A 184 -17.61 13.60 5.80
CA ALA A 184 -16.47 12.69 5.99
C ALA A 184 -16.38 11.67 4.84
N ALA A 185 -17.50 11.05 4.45
CA ALA A 185 -17.53 10.14 3.31
C ALA A 185 -17.17 10.84 1.98
N PHE A 186 -17.66 12.05 1.75
CA PHE A 186 -17.29 12.85 0.59
C PHE A 186 -15.79 13.15 0.54
N PHE A 187 -15.17 13.47 1.68
CA PHE A 187 -13.72 13.69 1.77
C PHE A 187 -12.91 12.42 1.47
N ILE A 188 -13.38 11.26 1.94
CA ILE A 188 -12.74 9.98 1.62
C ILE A 188 -12.80 9.71 0.12
N LEU A 189 -13.96 9.93 -0.51
CA LEU A 189 -14.12 9.73 -1.96
C LEU A 189 -13.26 10.71 -2.77
N ILE A 190 -13.31 12.00 -2.47
CA ILE A 190 -12.50 13.01 -3.17
C ILE A 190 -11.01 12.77 -2.94
N GLY A 191 -10.60 12.53 -1.69
CA GLY A 191 -9.20 12.27 -1.36
C GLY A 191 -8.68 11.02 -2.07
N GLY A 192 -9.44 9.93 -2.05
CA GLY A 192 -9.10 8.70 -2.77
C GLY A 192 -9.01 8.91 -4.29
N THR A 193 -9.96 9.63 -4.88
CA THR A 193 -9.92 9.98 -6.31
C THR A 193 -8.69 10.81 -6.66
N LEU A 194 -8.36 11.83 -5.86
CA LEU A 194 -7.17 12.66 -6.07
C LEU A 194 -5.87 11.86 -5.94
N LEU A 195 -5.81 10.89 -5.02
CA LEU A 195 -4.65 10.00 -4.88
C LEU A 195 -4.46 9.16 -6.13
N ILE A 196 -5.52 8.55 -6.65
CA ILE A 196 -5.48 7.73 -7.88
C ILE A 196 -5.05 8.58 -9.07
N LEU A 197 -5.74 9.69 -9.33
CA LEU A 197 -5.43 10.58 -10.45
C LEU A 197 -4.03 11.18 -10.33
N GLY A 198 -3.62 11.56 -9.12
CA GLY A 198 -2.31 12.11 -8.85
C GLY A 198 -1.19 11.11 -9.12
N ALA A 199 -1.37 9.85 -8.70
CA ALA A 199 -0.42 8.79 -8.98
C ALA A 199 -0.29 8.53 -10.49
N GLU A 200 -1.40 8.44 -11.22
CA GLU A 200 -1.38 8.23 -12.67
C GLU A 200 -0.69 9.36 -13.43
N LEU A 201 -0.99 10.62 -13.10
CA LEU A 201 -0.35 11.77 -13.73
C LEU A 201 1.15 11.79 -13.46
N LEU A 202 1.55 11.56 -12.21
CA LEU A 202 2.95 11.59 -11.81
C LEU A 202 3.73 10.44 -12.44
N VAL A 203 3.20 9.22 -12.37
CA VAL A 203 3.85 8.03 -12.94
C VAL A 203 3.93 8.15 -14.46
N GLY A 204 2.83 8.44 -15.14
CA GLY A 204 2.80 8.54 -16.60
C GLY A 204 3.78 9.58 -17.14
N ALA A 205 3.79 10.78 -16.54
CA ALA A 205 4.74 11.82 -16.93
C ALA A 205 6.20 11.46 -16.60
N SER A 206 6.46 10.80 -15.45
CA SER A 206 7.81 10.34 -15.07
C SER A 206 8.35 9.28 -16.00
N VAL A 207 7.51 8.31 -16.38
CA VAL A 207 7.84 7.26 -17.35
C VAL A 207 8.24 7.86 -18.68
N GLU A 208 7.40 8.73 -19.24
CA GLU A 208 7.66 9.36 -20.53
C GLU A 208 8.95 10.20 -20.51
N MET A 209 9.18 10.96 -19.44
CA MET A 209 10.42 11.72 -19.29
C MET A 209 11.64 10.80 -19.20
N ALA A 210 11.57 9.71 -18.44
CA ALA A 210 12.67 8.75 -18.32
C ALA A 210 12.98 8.09 -19.67
N MET A 211 11.95 7.72 -20.44
CA MET A 211 12.11 7.14 -21.79
C MET A 211 12.78 8.14 -22.74
N ARG A 212 12.39 9.42 -22.73
CA ARG A 212 13.06 10.48 -23.54
C ARG A 212 14.51 10.72 -23.12
N MET A 213 14.85 10.46 -21.87
CA MET A 213 16.24 10.54 -21.38
C MET A 213 17.05 9.29 -21.71
N GLY A 214 16.47 8.31 -22.40
CA GLY A 214 17.15 7.08 -22.82
C GLY A 214 17.12 5.95 -21.81
N ALA A 215 16.27 6.04 -20.77
CA ALA A 215 16.05 4.91 -19.85
C ALA A 215 15.40 3.74 -20.58
N SER A 216 15.80 2.50 -20.27
CA SER A 216 15.17 1.31 -20.83
C SER A 216 13.79 1.08 -20.23
N GLU A 217 12.87 0.48 -21.01
CA GLU A 217 11.53 0.08 -20.52
C GLU A 217 11.61 -0.80 -19.29
N LEU A 218 12.58 -1.71 -19.24
CA LEU A 218 12.82 -2.59 -18.11
C LEU A 218 13.19 -1.78 -16.84
N PHE A 219 14.12 -0.84 -16.94
CA PHE A 219 14.51 0.03 -15.81
C PHE A 219 13.32 0.86 -15.31
N VAL A 220 12.56 1.44 -16.22
CA VAL A 220 11.35 2.23 -15.89
C VAL A 220 10.31 1.38 -15.20
N GLY A 221 10.05 0.16 -15.70
CA GLY A 221 9.12 -0.79 -15.11
C GLY A 221 9.51 -1.21 -13.68
N LEU A 222 10.79 -1.56 -13.49
CA LEU A 222 11.30 -2.01 -12.18
C LEU A 222 11.40 -0.91 -11.13
N THR A 223 11.46 0.35 -11.55
CA THR A 223 11.65 1.49 -10.62
C THR A 223 10.41 2.38 -10.55
N ILE A 224 10.13 3.15 -11.59
CA ILE A 224 9.10 4.19 -11.57
C ILE A 224 7.70 3.59 -11.43
N VAL A 225 7.40 2.53 -12.19
CA VAL A 225 6.07 1.91 -12.17
C VAL A 225 5.87 1.12 -10.87
N ALA A 226 6.87 0.36 -10.43
CA ALA A 226 6.78 -0.43 -9.21
C ALA A 226 6.55 0.42 -7.96
N ILE A 227 7.21 1.59 -7.86
CA ILE A 227 6.96 2.53 -6.76
C ILE A 227 5.64 3.28 -6.97
N GLY A 228 5.31 3.55 -8.23
CA GLY A 228 4.20 4.41 -8.61
C GLY A 228 2.82 3.91 -8.16
N THR A 229 2.59 2.60 -8.19
CA THR A 229 1.33 2.00 -7.72
C THR A 229 1.13 2.20 -6.22
N SER A 230 2.22 2.28 -5.43
CA SER A 230 2.15 2.49 -3.97
C SER A 230 2.27 3.98 -3.56
N LEU A 231 2.23 4.92 -4.51
CA LEU A 231 2.23 6.37 -4.20
C LEU A 231 0.99 6.83 -3.42
N PRO A 232 -0.23 6.32 -3.68
CA PRO A 232 -1.40 6.63 -2.86
C PRO A 232 -1.20 6.25 -1.40
N GLU A 233 -0.69 5.04 -1.11
CA GLU A 233 -0.37 4.59 0.23
C GLU A 233 0.68 5.47 0.90
N LEU A 234 1.73 5.82 0.18
CA LEU A 234 2.78 6.70 0.67
C LEU A 234 2.20 8.09 1.03
N ALA A 235 1.44 8.70 0.12
CA ALA A 235 0.87 10.02 0.33
C ALA A 235 -0.11 10.04 1.51
N ALA A 236 -1.03 9.05 1.60
CA ALA A 236 -1.97 8.92 2.72
C ALA A 236 -1.22 8.68 4.05
N SER A 237 -0.20 7.81 4.07
CA SER A 237 0.60 7.53 5.26
C SER A 237 1.39 8.74 5.74
N VAL A 238 2.03 9.49 4.83
CA VAL A 238 2.74 10.73 5.16
C VAL A 238 1.77 11.80 5.66
N ALA A 239 0.60 11.96 5.04
CA ALA A 239 -0.44 12.87 5.50
C ALA A 239 -0.92 12.52 6.91
N ALA A 240 -1.19 11.24 7.19
CA ALA A 240 -1.58 10.76 8.51
C ALA A 240 -0.51 11.07 9.58
N VAL A 241 0.76 10.83 9.29
CA VAL A 241 1.87 11.14 10.20
C VAL A 241 1.99 12.64 10.46
N ARG A 242 1.88 13.48 9.42
CA ARG A 242 1.92 14.94 9.56
C ARG A 242 0.74 15.48 10.37
N ALA A 243 -0.43 14.86 10.26
CA ALA A 243 -1.62 15.20 11.03
C ALA A 243 -1.59 14.65 12.48
N GLY A 244 -0.51 13.96 12.90
CA GLY A 244 -0.40 13.38 14.25
C GLY A 244 -1.12 12.03 14.41
N HIS A 245 -1.62 11.44 13.31
CA HIS A 245 -2.32 10.15 13.30
C HIS A 245 -1.39 8.98 12.92
N GLY A 246 -0.26 8.83 13.63
CA GLY A 246 0.72 7.77 13.35
C GLY A 246 0.13 6.35 13.46
N ASP A 247 -0.86 6.13 14.32
CA ASP A 247 -1.59 4.87 14.44
C ASP A 247 -2.45 4.56 13.20
N MET A 248 -3.05 5.58 12.57
CA MET A 248 -3.75 5.44 11.30
C MET A 248 -2.79 5.09 10.16
N CYS A 249 -1.60 5.71 10.14
CA CYS A 249 -0.54 5.40 9.19
C CYS A 249 -0.13 3.92 9.28
N VAL A 250 0.21 3.43 10.47
CA VAL A 250 0.60 2.03 10.66
C VAL A 250 -0.56 1.09 10.34
N GLY A 251 -1.79 1.47 10.69
CA GLY A 251 -3.01 0.75 10.30
C GLY A 251 -3.14 0.65 8.79
N ASN A 252 -2.95 1.75 8.05
CA ASN A 252 -2.97 1.75 6.60
C ASN A 252 -1.93 0.79 6.00
N ILE A 253 -0.68 0.84 6.47
CA ILE A 253 0.40 -0.02 5.97
C ILE A 253 0.09 -1.51 6.19
N VAL A 254 -0.30 -1.89 7.40
CA VAL A 254 -0.64 -3.29 7.73
C VAL A 254 -1.89 -3.73 6.98
N GLY A 255 -2.92 -2.88 6.92
CA GLY A 255 -4.16 -3.13 6.21
C GLY A 255 -3.95 -3.31 4.72
N SER A 256 -3.24 -2.41 4.04
CA SER A 256 -2.94 -2.51 2.60
C SER A 256 -2.19 -3.79 2.25
N ASN A 257 -1.26 -4.26 3.11
CA ASN A 257 -0.60 -5.54 2.89
C ASN A 257 -1.60 -6.72 2.94
N ILE A 258 -2.50 -6.74 3.92
CA ILE A 258 -3.52 -7.78 4.03
C ILE A 258 -4.49 -7.69 2.84
N PHE A 259 -4.92 -6.48 2.44
CA PHE A 259 -5.80 -6.25 1.31
C PHE A 259 -5.17 -6.69 -0.01
N ASN A 260 -3.91 -6.36 -0.25
CA ASN A 260 -3.19 -6.75 -1.46
C ASN A 260 -3.12 -8.27 -1.61
N MET A 261 -2.86 -9.01 -0.54
CA MET A 261 -2.85 -10.47 -0.60
C MET A 261 -4.27 -11.07 -0.71
N LEU A 262 -5.19 -10.64 0.17
CA LEU A 262 -6.49 -11.30 0.30
C LEU A 262 -7.52 -10.82 -0.72
N LEU A 263 -7.60 -9.50 -0.97
CA LEU A 263 -8.57 -8.92 -1.90
C LEU A 263 -8.03 -8.89 -3.32
N VAL A 264 -6.83 -8.30 -3.53
CA VAL A 264 -6.25 -8.18 -4.88
C VAL A 264 -5.80 -9.55 -5.36
N GLY A 265 -4.92 -10.23 -4.62
CA GLY A 265 -4.45 -11.57 -4.94
C GLY A 265 -5.58 -12.59 -5.03
N GLY A 266 -6.49 -12.58 -4.04
CA GLY A 266 -7.67 -13.42 -4.03
C GLY A 266 -8.61 -13.15 -5.20
N GLY A 267 -8.89 -11.89 -5.50
CA GLY A 267 -9.75 -11.49 -6.62
C GLY A 267 -9.16 -11.91 -7.96
N VAL A 268 -7.91 -11.52 -8.25
CA VAL A 268 -7.25 -11.91 -9.51
C VAL A 268 -7.24 -13.43 -9.68
N SER A 269 -6.87 -14.16 -8.63
CA SER A 269 -6.81 -15.63 -8.66
C SER A 269 -8.17 -16.28 -8.89
N ALA A 270 -9.24 -15.78 -8.24
CA ALA A 270 -10.59 -16.33 -8.36
C ALA A 270 -11.15 -16.19 -9.78
N PHE A 271 -10.83 -15.11 -10.49
CA PHE A 271 -11.37 -14.84 -11.82
C PHE A 271 -10.45 -15.30 -12.96
N LEU A 272 -9.15 -15.11 -12.83
CA LEU A 272 -8.19 -15.28 -13.92
C LEU A 272 -7.19 -16.42 -13.66
N GLY A 273 -6.90 -16.72 -12.37
CA GLY A 273 -5.76 -17.55 -11.99
C GLY A 273 -4.44 -16.76 -12.08
N ILE A 274 -3.43 -17.20 -11.33
CA ILE A 274 -2.09 -16.61 -11.39
C ILE A 274 -1.06 -17.74 -11.45
N GLU A 275 -0.26 -17.80 -12.50
CA GLU A 275 0.93 -18.64 -12.53
C GLU A 275 2.06 -17.96 -11.77
N VAL A 276 2.80 -18.73 -10.98
CA VAL A 276 3.91 -18.23 -10.18
C VAL A 276 5.21 -18.57 -10.89
N ARG A 277 6.04 -17.55 -11.11
CA ARG A 277 7.39 -17.73 -11.64
C ARG A 277 8.35 -18.13 -10.51
N ASP A 278 9.28 -19.01 -10.80
CA ASP A 278 10.25 -19.51 -9.82
C ASP A 278 11.12 -18.39 -9.22
N GLU A 279 11.43 -17.36 -10.00
CA GLU A 279 12.20 -16.19 -9.52
C GLU A 279 11.51 -15.50 -8.33
N LEU A 280 10.18 -15.33 -8.39
CA LEU A 280 9.41 -14.72 -7.29
C LEU A 280 9.44 -15.57 -6.03
N LEU A 281 9.45 -16.90 -6.15
CA LEU A 281 9.55 -17.82 -5.02
C LEU A 281 10.92 -17.74 -4.33
N LEU A 282 11.96 -17.37 -5.06
CA LEU A 282 13.33 -17.30 -4.53
C LEU A 282 13.68 -15.96 -3.90
N VAL A 283 13.03 -14.87 -4.30
CA VAL A 283 13.38 -13.50 -3.86
C VAL A 283 12.22 -12.83 -3.11
N GLU A 284 11.11 -12.55 -3.79
CA GLU A 284 10.05 -11.69 -3.27
C GLU A 284 9.27 -12.34 -2.12
N PHE A 285 8.93 -13.64 -2.22
CA PHE A 285 8.22 -14.33 -1.13
C PHE A 285 9.07 -14.45 0.13
N PRO A 286 10.35 -14.90 0.10
CA PRO A 286 11.22 -14.88 1.27
C PRO A 286 11.43 -13.48 1.85
N ALA A 287 11.60 -12.46 0.99
CA ALA A 287 11.74 -11.08 1.42
C ALA A 287 10.49 -10.60 2.16
N LEU A 288 9.29 -10.89 1.65
CA LEU A 288 8.04 -10.51 2.29
C LEU A 288 7.83 -11.21 3.64
N ILE A 289 8.15 -12.50 3.74
CA ILE A 289 8.10 -13.25 5.02
C ILE A 289 9.07 -12.63 6.01
N LEU A 290 10.32 -12.37 5.59
CA LEU A 290 11.33 -11.75 6.43
C LEU A 290 10.90 -10.37 6.93
N LEU A 291 10.42 -9.51 6.04
CA LEU A 291 9.94 -8.16 6.38
C LEU A 291 8.75 -8.20 7.34
N SER A 292 7.81 -9.12 7.13
CA SER A 292 6.66 -9.29 8.02
C SER A 292 7.10 -9.74 9.43
N GLY A 293 8.10 -10.62 9.52
CA GLY A 293 8.71 -11.02 10.78
C GLY A 293 9.49 -9.89 11.47
N LEU A 294 10.28 -9.13 10.71
CA LEU A 294 11.00 -7.95 11.20
C LEU A 294 10.04 -6.86 11.69
N LEU A 295 8.90 -6.67 11.02
CA LEU A 295 7.87 -5.74 11.46
C LEU A 295 7.40 -6.06 12.88
N LEU A 296 7.12 -7.33 13.17
CA LEU A 296 6.72 -7.77 14.51
C LEU A 296 7.85 -7.54 15.54
N TRP A 297 9.08 -7.79 15.14
CA TRP A 297 10.23 -7.56 16.01
C TRP A 297 10.41 -6.07 16.34
N PHE A 298 10.38 -5.17 15.36
CA PHE A 298 10.43 -3.71 15.58
C PHE A 298 9.27 -3.22 16.44
N PHE A 299 8.06 -3.73 16.22
CA PHE A 299 6.90 -3.34 17.01
C PHE A 299 7.01 -3.78 18.48
N ARG A 300 7.68 -4.91 18.75
CA ARG A 300 7.92 -5.40 20.12
C ARG A 300 9.12 -4.73 20.82
N SER A 301 10.11 -4.24 20.08
CA SER A 301 11.38 -3.75 20.62
C SER A 301 11.28 -2.46 21.45
N GLY A 302 10.13 -1.83 21.54
CA GLY A 302 9.97 -0.60 22.33
C GLY A 302 8.59 0.05 22.15
N HIS A 303 7.69 -0.63 21.47
CA HIS A 303 6.38 -0.10 21.09
C HIS A 303 6.43 1.22 20.31
N VAL A 304 7.57 1.46 19.65
CA VAL A 304 7.82 2.63 18.79
C VAL A 304 8.70 2.20 17.64
N VAL A 305 8.31 2.50 16.41
CA VAL A 305 9.25 2.44 15.28
C VAL A 305 10.03 3.75 15.25
N SER A 306 11.31 3.66 15.58
CA SER A 306 12.22 4.81 15.65
C SER A 306 12.69 5.25 14.26
N ARG A 307 13.23 6.48 14.16
CA ARG A 307 13.86 6.96 12.93
C ARG A 307 14.99 6.07 12.43
N ARG A 308 15.76 5.45 13.34
CA ARG A 308 16.86 4.53 12.98
C ARG A 308 16.32 3.28 12.33
N GLU A 309 15.27 2.68 12.90
CA GLU A 309 14.59 1.51 12.32
C GLU A 309 13.96 1.86 10.96
N GLY A 310 13.41 3.08 10.81
CA GLY A 310 12.96 3.60 9.52
C GLY A 310 14.08 3.63 8.47
N VAL A 311 15.26 4.11 8.83
CA VAL A 311 16.43 4.11 7.93
C VAL A 311 16.86 2.67 7.59
N TYR A 312 16.86 1.74 8.55
CA TYR A 312 17.15 0.32 8.26
C TYR A 312 16.16 -0.30 7.29
N LEU A 313 14.86 0.01 7.43
CA LEU A 313 13.82 -0.45 6.49
C LEU A 313 14.08 0.09 5.08
N LEU A 314 14.46 1.35 4.93
CA LEU A 314 14.80 1.93 3.62
C LEU A 314 16.01 1.23 2.99
N PHE A 315 17.07 0.95 3.76
CA PHE A 315 18.21 0.19 3.25
C PHE A 315 17.80 -1.23 2.81
N LEU A 316 16.94 -1.90 3.58
CA LEU A 316 16.42 -3.21 3.21
C LEU A 316 15.60 -3.14 1.92
N TYR A 317 14.76 -2.11 1.75
CA TYR A 317 13.99 -1.92 0.52
C TYR A 317 14.88 -1.84 -0.72
N PHE A 318 15.87 -0.94 -0.69
CA PHE A 318 16.78 -0.78 -1.82
C PHE A 318 17.67 -2.01 -2.03
N GLY A 319 18.05 -2.71 -0.96
CA GLY A 319 18.77 -3.99 -1.04
C GLY A 319 17.95 -5.08 -1.74
N ILE A 320 16.69 -5.26 -1.33
CA ILE A 320 15.77 -6.23 -1.95
C ILE A 320 15.52 -5.86 -3.42
N LEU A 321 15.23 -4.58 -3.71
CA LEU A 321 14.99 -4.11 -5.07
C LEU A 321 16.21 -4.36 -5.97
N SER A 322 17.42 -4.06 -5.49
CA SER A 322 18.65 -4.28 -6.23
C SER A 322 18.89 -5.78 -6.48
N PHE A 323 18.67 -6.62 -5.47
CA PHE A 323 18.83 -8.06 -5.59
C PHE A 323 17.81 -8.67 -6.56
N SER A 324 16.53 -8.26 -6.47
CA SER A 324 15.47 -8.68 -7.38
C SER A 324 15.80 -8.26 -8.83
N ALA A 325 16.26 -7.03 -9.05
CA ALA A 325 16.68 -6.59 -10.37
C ALA A 325 17.84 -7.43 -10.93
N LEU A 326 18.88 -7.70 -10.12
CA LEU A 326 20.02 -8.51 -10.55
C LEU A 326 19.64 -9.97 -10.85
N SER A 327 18.72 -10.56 -10.06
CA SER A 327 18.24 -11.93 -10.31
C SER A 327 17.50 -12.05 -11.66
N GLN A 328 16.74 -11.03 -12.05
CA GLN A 328 16.03 -10.99 -13.33
C GLN A 328 16.98 -10.82 -14.53
N PHE A 329 18.15 -10.26 -14.34
CA PHE A 329 19.21 -10.18 -15.38
C PHE A 329 20.04 -11.48 -15.51
N GLY A 330 19.72 -12.54 -14.77
CA GLY A 330 20.39 -13.82 -14.86
C GLY A 330 21.79 -13.85 -14.21
N TYR A 331 22.10 -12.92 -13.30
CA TYR A 331 23.39 -12.90 -12.61
C TYR A 331 23.50 -13.95 -11.48
N PHE A 332 22.39 -14.55 -11.04
CA PHE A 332 22.38 -15.46 -9.89
C PHE A 332 21.72 -16.82 -10.15
N PHE A 333 20.92 -17.00 -11.20
CA PHE A 333 20.21 -18.25 -11.51
C PHE A 333 20.19 -18.54 -13.00
#